data_9186675e37eb9f283cdd279c10cc759d
#
_entry.id   9186675e37eb9f283cdd279c10cc759d
#
_cell.length_a   1.000
_cell.length_b   1.000
_cell.length_c   1.000
_cell.angle_alpha   90.00
_cell.angle_beta   90.00
_cell.angle_gamma   90.00
#
_symmetry.space_group_name_H-M   'P 1'
#
loop_
_entity.id
_entity.type
_entity.pdbx_description
1 polymer ?
#
loop_
_entity_poly.entity_id
_entity_poly.type
_entity_poly.pdbx_seq_one_letter_code
_entity_poly.pdbx_strand_id
1 'polypeptide(L)'
;MLERLSWKRLVFELFLSCIPALVLGAMFGYLPWFLLASVTGLLIWHFWNLLQLSWWLWVDRSMTPPPGHGSWEPLLYGLHQMQLRNKKRRRELGSLIKRFRSGAESLPDAVVLTTEEGVIFWCNGLAQQLLGLRWPDDNGQNILNLLRYPEFTQYLKQQAFAKPLNLVLNNGRHLEIRVMPYSEQQLLMVARDVTQMHQLEGARRNFFANVSHELRTPLTVLQGYLEMMQEQTLAGATREKALHTMREQTSRMEGLVKQLLTLSKIEASSIQVLDEIIDVPMMLRVVEREALTLSQQRQTFEFHVDSSLKVLGSDEQMRSAISNLVYNAVNHTPAGTHITVSWQRVEGGAEFSVEDNGPGIAAEHIPRLTERFYRVDKARSRQTGGSGLGLAIVKHAVNHHDSRLEIASEPGKGTRFSFTLPERLIAKSVQSA
;
A
#
# COMPACT_ATOMS: atom_id res chain seq x y z
N MET A 1 -52.66 -20.98 -18.11
CA MET A 1 -52.25 -21.68 -19.35
C MET A 1 -52.54 -20.74 -20.52
N LEU A 2 -51.53 -20.14 -21.10
CA LEU A 2 -51.68 -19.24 -22.26
C LEU A 2 -52.00 -20.13 -23.46
N GLU A 3 -53.23 -20.05 -23.95
CA GLU A 3 -53.65 -20.75 -25.16
C GLU A 3 -52.78 -20.28 -26.31
N ARG A 4 -52.01 -21.22 -26.88
CA ARG A 4 -51.28 -20.99 -28.13
C ARG A 4 -52.31 -20.70 -29.23
N LEU A 5 -52.00 -19.80 -30.17
CA LEU A 5 -52.78 -19.61 -31.36
C LEU A 5 -53.05 -20.99 -32.01
N SER A 6 -54.27 -21.46 -31.92
CA SER A 6 -54.67 -22.75 -32.46
C SER A 6 -55.47 -22.50 -33.75
N TRP A 7 -55.18 -23.27 -34.80
CA TRP A 7 -55.90 -23.18 -36.02
C TRP A 7 -57.42 -23.39 -35.79
N LYS A 8 -57.79 -24.12 -34.72
CA LYS A 8 -59.18 -24.33 -34.30
C LYS A 8 -59.88 -23.00 -33.93
N ARG A 9 -59.13 -22.05 -33.32
CA ARG A 9 -59.66 -20.73 -32.93
C ARG A 9 -59.91 -19.86 -34.17
N LEU A 10 -59.01 -19.89 -35.14
CA LEU A 10 -59.19 -19.21 -36.43
C LEU A 10 -60.37 -19.71 -37.17
N VAL A 11 -60.54 -21.04 -37.23
CA VAL A 11 -61.71 -21.68 -37.85
C VAL A 11 -62.97 -21.33 -37.08
N PHE A 12 -62.97 -21.32 -35.78
CA PHE A 12 -64.12 -20.93 -34.95
C PHE A 12 -64.51 -19.45 -35.19
N GLU A 13 -63.57 -18.54 -35.30
CA GLU A 13 -63.83 -17.11 -35.62
C GLU A 13 -64.44 -16.97 -37.03
N LEU A 14 -63.94 -17.74 -37.98
CA LEU A 14 -64.54 -17.79 -39.33
C LEU A 14 -66.03 -18.30 -39.30
N PHE A 15 -66.27 -19.40 -38.60
CA PHE A 15 -67.65 -19.91 -38.45
C PHE A 15 -68.54 -18.90 -37.71
N LEU A 16 -68.03 -18.30 -36.64
CA LEU A 16 -68.80 -17.33 -35.87
C LEU A 16 -69.15 -16.08 -36.69
N SER A 17 -68.26 -15.62 -37.56
CA SER A 17 -68.53 -14.50 -38.48
C SER A 17 -69.51 -14.82 -39.57
N CYS A 18 -69.61 -16.08 -39.98
CA CYS A 18 -70.57 -16.55 -41.01
C CYS A 18 -72.02 -16.69 -40.47
N ILE A 19 -72.22 -16.90 -39.18
CA ILE A 19 -73.57 -17.09 -38.59
C ILE A 19 -74.47 -15.89 -38.87
N PRO A 20 -74.13 -14.61 -38.64
CA PRO A 20 -75.00 -13.49 -38.99
C PRO A 20 -75.36 -13.45 -40.49
N ALA A 21 -74.34 -13.77 -41.34
CA ALA A 21 -74.49 -13.78 -42.79
C ALA A 21 -75.45 -14.85 -43.27
N LEU A 22 -75.41 -16.02 -42.61
CA LEU A 22 -76.40 -17.13 -42.90
C LEU A 22 -77.81 -16.78 -42.53
N VAL A 23 -77.99 -16.16 -41.36
CA VAL A 23 -79.30 -15.70 -40.84
C VAL A 23 -79.90 -14.62 -41.77
N LEU A 24 -79.12 -13.56 -42.07
CA LEU A 24 -79.57 -12.49 -42.95
C LEU A 24 -79.77 -12.97 -44.37
N GLY A 25 -78.97 -13.85 -44.92
CA GLY A 25 -79.07 -14.45 -46.23
C GLY A 25 -80.31 -15.31 -46.37
N ALA A 26 -80.70 -16.02 -45.31
CA ALA A 26 -81.96 -16.80 -45.27
C ALA A 26 -83.20 -15.92 -45.22
N MET A 27 -83.10 -14.76 -44.51
CA MET A 27 -84.24 -13.82 -44.40
C MET A 27 -84.49 -13.01 -45.70
N PHE A 28 -83.38 -12.58 -46.34
CA PHE A 28 -83.46 -11.67 -47.49
C PHE A 28 -83.24 -12.34 -48.89
N GLY A 29 -82.91 -13.65 -48.97
CA GLY A 29 -82.77 -14.40 -50.20
C GLY A 29 -81.42 -14.13 -50.95
N TYR A 30 -80.47 -13.35 -50.42
CA TYR A 30 -79.21 -12.99 -51.07
C TYR A 30 -77.97 -13.61 -50.37
N LEU A 31 -78.03 -14.90 -50.03
CA LEU A 31 -77.03 -15.60 -49.22
C LEU A 31 -75.56 -15.43 -49.70
N PRO A 32 -75.25 -15.54 -51.05
CA PRO A 32 -73.84 -15.36 -51.47
C PRO A 32 -73.25 -14.00 -51.17
N TRP A 33 -74.05 -12.95 -51.30
CA TRP A 33 -73.60 -11.59 -51.06
C TRP A 33 -73.35 -11.28 -49.54
N PHE A 34 -74.19 -11.83 -48.66
CA PHE A 34 -74.02 -11.71 -47.22
C PHE A 34 -72.76 -12.51 -46.71
N LEU A 35 -72.54 -13.73 -47.29
CA LEU A 35 -71.32 -14.47 -47.00
C LEU A 35 -70.04 -13.72 -47.47
N LEU A 36 -70.12 -13.18 -48.72
CA LEU A 36 -68.98 -12.41 -49.27
C LEU A 36 -68.71 -11.17 -48.39
N ALA A 37 -69.73 -10.47 -47.98
CA ALA A 37 -69.54 -9.28 -47.08
C ALA A 37 -68.98 -9.68 -45.72
N SER A 38 -69.39 -10.81 -45.14
CA SER A 38 -68.86 -11.29 -43.87
C SER A 38 -67.37 -11.70 -43.98
N VAL A 39 -66.97 -12.42 -44.97
CA VAL A 39 -65.57 -12.81 -45.22
C VAL A 39 -64.72 -11.57 -45.51
N THR A 40 -65.22 -10.64 -46.32
CA THR A 40 -64.51 -9.38 -46.62
C THR A 40 -64.33 -8.55 -45.36
N GLY A 41 -65.36 -8.45 -44.53
CA GLY A 41 -65.25 -7.74 -43.21
C GLY A 41 -64.21 -8.39 -42.28
N LEU A 42 -64.16 -9.73 -42.22
CA LEU A 42 -63.18 -10.46 -41.47
C LEU A 42 -61.75 -10.22 -41.98
N LEU A 43 -61.55 -10.21 -43.30
CA LEU A 43 -60.26 -9.90 -43.93
C LEU A 43 -59.80 -8.47 -43.64
N ILE A 44 -60.68 -7.49 -43.74
CA ILE A 44 -60.37 -6.08 -43.39
C ILE A 44 -60.00 -5.98 -41.92
N TRP A 45 -60.67 -6.66 -41.01
CA TRP A 45 -60.37 -6.68 -39.58
C TRP A 45 -58.99 -7.30 -39.31
N HIS A 46 -58.63 -8.41 -39.94
CA HIS A 46 -57.32 -9.03 -39.82
C HIS A 46 -56.20 -8.13 -40.39
N PHE A 47 -56.45 -7.49 -41.54
CA PHE A 47 -55.51 -6.56 -42.16
C PHE A 47 -55.29 -5.33 -41.27
N TRP A 48 -56.33 -4.81 -40.65
CA TRP A 48 -56.21 -3.69 -39.71
C TRP A 48 -55.34 -4.06 -38.48
N ASN A 49 -55.58 -5.21 -37.90
CA ASN A 49 -54.74 -5.70 -36.78
C ASN A 49 -53.28 -5.93 -37.21
N LEU A 50 -53.03 -6.41 -38.43
CA LEU A 50 -51.69 -6.55 -38.98
C LEU A 50 -50.99 -5.19 -39.13
N LEU A 51 -51.70 -4.17 -39.62
CA LEU A 51 -51.16 -2.79 -39.70
C LEU A 51 -50.87 -2.19 -38.33
N GLN A 52 -51.74 -2.39 -37.34
CA GLN A 52 -51.52 -1.96 -35.96
C GLN A 52 -50.28 -2.66 -35.37
N LEU A 53 -50.12 -3.97 -35.57
CA LEU A 53 -48.94 -4.69 -35.11
C LEU A 53 -47.67 -4.17 -35.79
N SER A 54 -47.71 -3.97 -37.13
CA SER A 54 -46.58 -3.42 -37.88
C SER A 54 -46.19 -2.02 -37.38
N TRP A 55 -47.17 -1.14 -37.20
CA TRP A 55 -46.95 0.22 -36.67
C TRP A 55 -46.38 0.19 -35.28
N TRP A 56 -46.89 -0.66 -34.38
CA TRP A 56 -46.37 -0.82 -33.02
C TRP A 56 -44.92 -1.33 -33.01
N LEU A 57 -44.57 -2.29 -33.85
CA LEU A 57 -43.21 -2.86 -33.87
C LEU A 57 -42.17 -1.91 -34.46
N TRP A 58 -42.53 -1.16 -35.54
CA TRP A 58 -41.56 -0.38 -36.29
C TRP A 58 -41.56 1.11 -35.97
N VAL A 59 -42.70 1.67 -35.63
CA VAL A 59 -42.90 3.13 -35.45
C VAL A 59 -43.04 3.47 -33.97
N ASP A 60 -44.05 2.95 -33.30
CA ASP A 60 -44.37 3.32 -31.92
C ASP A 60 -43.32 2.79 -30.92
N ARG A 61 -42.87 1.57 -31.11
CA ARG A 61 -41.87 0.89 -30.27
C ARG A 61 -42.17 0.97 -28.75
N SER A 62 -43.40 1.24 -28.39
CA SER A 62 -43.83 1.30 -26.99
C SER A 62 -43.78 -0.08 -26.35
N MET A 63 -43.68 -0.12 -25.01
CA MET A 63 -43.71 -1.40 -24.29
C MET A 63 -45.12 -1.94 -24.08
N THR A 64 -46.14 -1.14 -24.36
CA THR A 64 -47.54 -1.53 -24.25
C THR A 64 -48.06 -1.98 -25.61
N PRO A 65 -48.45 -3.26 -25.78
CA PRO A 65 -49.01 -3.72 -27.03
C PRO A 65 -50.36 -3.08 -27.29
N PRO A 66 -50.78 -2.90 -28.56
CA PRO A 66 -52.14 -2.50 -28.87
C PRO A 66 -53.16 -3.52 -28.34
N PRO A 67 -54.39 -3.07 -28.03
CA PRO A 67 -55.43 -4.00 -27.58
C PRO A 67 -55.73 -5.02 -28.67
N GLY A 68 -55.50 -6.29 -28.40
CA GLY A 68 -55.82 -7.39 -29.29
C GLY A 68 -57.14 -8.06 -28.91
N HIS A 69 -57.94 -8.45 -29.90
CA HIS A 69 -59.14 -9.19 -29.70
C HIS A 69 -59.06 -10.53 -30.46
N GLY A 70 -59.70 -11.57 -29.96
CA GLY A 70 -59.80 -12.86 -30.62
C GLY A 70 -58.42 -13.54 -30.79
N SER A 71 -58.12 -13.97 -32.00
CA SER A 71 -56.87 -14.69 -32.36
C SER A 71 -55.60 -13.82 -32.28
N TRP A 72 -55.72 -12.49 -32.27
CA TRP A 72 -54.57 -11.55 -32.16
C TRP A 72 -54.07 -11.39 -30.74
N GLU A 73 -54.90 -11.55 -29.73
CA GLU A 73 -54.53 -11.40 -28.32
C GLU A 73 -53.35 -12.28 -27.88
N PRO A 74 -53.33 -13.59 -28.15
CA PRO A 74 -52.20 -14.46 -27.81
C PRO A 74 -50.91 -14.11 -28.55
N LEU A 75 -51.00 -13.62 -29.80
CA LEU A 75 -49.84 -13.19 -30.60
C LEU A 75 -49.20 -11.93 -30.03
N LEU A 76 -50.01 -10.90 -29.78
CA LEU A 76 -49.55 -9.64 -29.18
C LEU A 76 -48.98 -9.88 -27.81
N TYR A 77 -49.61 -10.68 -26.99
CA TYR A 77 -49.10 -11.08 -25.68
C TYR A 77 -47.80 -11.84 -25.76
N GLY A 78 -47.63 -12.78 -26.68
CA GLY A 78 -46.40 -13.53 -26.90
C GLY A 78 -45.23 -12.64 -27.30
N LEU A 79 -45.47 -11.72 -28.24
CA LEU A 79 -44.48 -10.71 -28.66
C LEU A 79 -44.08 -9.76 -27.50
N HIS A 80 -45.06 -9.31 -26.75
CA HIS A 80 -44.80 -8.47 -25.56
C HIS A 80 -43.93 -9.20 -24.52
N GLN A 81 -44.24 -10.45 -24.20
CA GLN A 81 -43.43 -11.28 -23.29
C GLN A 81 -42.00 -11.49 -23.83
N MET A 82 -41.84 -11.68 -25.14
CA MET A 82 -40.52 -11.78 -25.76
C MET A 82 -39.72 -10.49 -25.62
N GLN A 83 -40.32 -9.33 -25.82
CA GLN A 83 -39.68 -8.02 -25.62
C GLN A 83 -39.28 -7.82 -24.17
N LEU A 84 -40.15 -8.13 -23.21
CA LEU A 84 -39.83 -8.05 -21.77
C LEU A 84 -38.66 -8.94 -21.37
N ARG A 85 -38.64 -10.20 -21.86
CA ARG A 85 -37.52 -11.13 -21.62
C ARG A 85 -36.21 -10.60 -22.20
N ASN A 86 -36.24 -10.09 -23.43
CA ASN A 86 -35.04 -9.50 -24.04
C ASN A 86 -34.54 -8.28 -23.30
N LYS A 87 -35.44 -7.39 -22.85
CA LYS A 87 -35.09 -6.24 -22.04
C LYS A 87 -34.52 -6.65 -20.69
N LYS A 88 -35.08 -7.67 -20.03
CA LYS A 88 -34.57 -8.23 -18.78
C LYS A 88 -33.16 -8.80 -18.98
N ARG A 89 -32.96 -9.63 -20.00
CA ARG A 89 -31.62 -10.20 -20.32
C ARG A 89 -30.58 -9.12 -20.59
N ARG A 90 -30.90 -8.09 -21.37
CA ARG A 90 -30.00 -6.97 -21.62
C ARG A 90 -29.64 -6.23 -20.34
N ARG A 91 -30.59 -6.01 -19.43
CA ARG A 91 -30.34 -5.39 -18.12
C ARG A 91 -29.47 -6.26 -17.24
N GLU A 92 -29.74 -7.58 -17.19
CA GLU A 92 -28.93 -8.53 -16.42
C GLU A 92 -27.49 -8.58 -16.93
N LEU A 93 -27.29 -8.67 -18.25
CA LEU A 93 -25.95 -8.60 -18.85
C LEU A 93 -25.25 -7.28 -18.55
N GLY A 94 -25.92 -6.15 -18.69
CA GLY A 94 -25.37 -4.84 -18.35
C GLY A 94 -24.98 -4.73 -16.86
N SER A 95 -25.80 -5.31 -15.98
CA SER A 95 -25.50 -5.33 -14.53
C SER A 95 -24.32 -6.24 -14.20
N LEU A 96 -24.16 -7.38 -14.88
CA LEU A 96 -23.02 -8.28 -14.72
C LEU A 96 -21.73 -7.62 -15.19
N ILE A 97 -21.73 -6.98 -16.35
CA ILE A 97 -20.57 -6.22 -16.86
C ILE A 97 -20.19 -5.11 -15.89
N LYS A 98 -21.18 -4.35 -15.37
CA LYS A 98 -20.93 -3.28 -14.40
C LYS A 98 -20.33 -3.81 -13.09
N ARG A 99 -20.84 -4.94 -12.57
CA ARG A 99 -20.31 -5.59 -11.36
C ARG A 99 -18.89 -6.08 -11.57
N PHE A 100 -18.63 -6.74 -12.70
CA PHE A 100 -17.28 -7.21 -13.05
C PHE A 100 -16.30 -6.03 -13.12
N ARG A 101 -16.67 -4.96 -13.82
CA ARG A 101 -15.84 -3.75 -13.92
C ARG A 101 -15.59 -3.11 -12.56
N SER A 102 -16.63 -2.97 -11.71
CA SER A 102 -16.45 -2.45 -10.36
C SER A 102 -15.57 -3.34 -9.50
N GLY A 103 -15.65 -4.67 -9.65
CA GLY A 103 -14.75 -5.60 -8.97
C GLY A 103 -13.30 -5.43 -9.42
N ALA A 104 -13.06 -5.30 -10.72
CA ALA A 104 -11.72 -5.09 -11.26
C ALA A 104 -11.12 -3.71 -10.90
N GLU A 105 -11.96 -2.67 -10.76
CA GLU A 105 -11.55 -1.34 -10.27
C GLU A 105 -11.15 -1.35 -8.78
N SER A 106 -11.69 -2.28 -7.98
CA SER A 106 -11.37 -2.38 -6.54
C SER A 106 -10.12 -3.22 -6.24
N LEU A 107 -9.50 -3.83 -7.25
CA LEU A 107 -8.27 -4.58 -7.06
C LEU A 107 -7.10 -3.65 -6.66
N PRO A 108 -6.24 -4.08 -5.73
CA PRO A 108 -5.06 -3.31 -5.30
C PRO A 108 -3.91 -3.40 -6.30
N ASP A 109 -4.12 -4.03 -7.45
CA ASP A 109 -3.14 -4.19 -8.54
C ASP A 109 -3.62 -3.48 -9.81
N ALA A 110 -2.68 -3.00 -10.61
CA ALA A 110 -2.98 -2.47 -11.93
C ALA A 110 -3.35 -3.61 -12.88
N VAL A 111 -4.50 -3.49 -13.54
CA VAL A 111 -5.02 -4.52 -14.45
C VAL A 111 -5.20 -3.92 -15.83
N VAL A 112 -4.64 -4.60 -16.85
CA VAL A 112 -4.79 -4.23 -18.26
C VAL A 112 -5.18 -5.48 -19.05
N LEU A 113 -6.18 -5.34 -19.89
CA LEU A 113 -6.60 -6.36 -20.84
C LEU A 113 -6.12 -6.00 -22.24
N THR A 114 -5.39 -6.92 -22.86
CA THR A 114 -4.83 -6.72 -24.20
C THR A 114 -5.12 -7.93 -25.09
N THR A 115 -4.95 -7.74 -26.40
CA THR A 115 -4.81 -8.87 -27.33
C THR A 115 -3.41 -9.49 -27.19
N GLU A 116 -3.18 -10.67 -27.79
CA GLU A 116 -1.83 -11.27 -27.86
C GLU A 116 -0.82 -10.36 -28.52
N GLU A 117 -1.24 -9.50 -29.44
CA GLU A 117 -0.42 -8.49 -30.10
C GLU A 117 -0.11 -7.27 -29.22
N GLY A 118 -0.72 -7.20 -28.03
CA GLY A 118 -0.54 -6.12 -27.07
C GLY A 118 -1.48 -4.91 -27.26
N VAL A 119 -2.57 -5.03 -28.06
CA VAL A 119 -3.56 -3.96 -28.23
C VAL A 119 -4.44 -3.87 -27.00
N ILE A 120 -4.51 -2.69 -26.37
CA ILE A 120 -5.28 -2.44 -25.16
C ILE A 120 -6.76 -2.31 -25.50
N PHE A 121 -7.63 -3.00 -24.77
CA PHE A 121 -9.07 -2.82 -24.87
C PHE A 121 -9.77 -2.52 -23.54
N TRP A 122 -9.04 -2.61 -22.42
CA TRP A 122 -9.51 -2.12 -21.12
C TRP A 122 -8.34 -2.02 -20.10
N CYS A 123 -8.44 -1.07 -19.19
CA CYS A 123 -7.58 -1.01 -18.00
C CYS A 123 -8.36 -0.41 -16.81
N ASN A 124 -7.94 -0.73 -15.57
CA ASN A 124 -8.50 -0.14 -14.37
C ASN A 124 -7.82 1.19 -14.01
N GLY A 125 -8.40 1.92 -13.04
CA GLY A 125 -7.89 3.22 -12.59
C GLY A 125 -6.47 3.15 -12.03
N LEU A 126 -6.09 2.04 -11.38
CA LEU A 126 -4.74 1.86 -10.85
C LEU A 126 -3.70 1.69 -11.97
N ALA A 127 -4.05 1.03 -13.06
CA ALA A 127 -3.18 0.94 -14.25
C ALA A 127 -2.90 2.32 -14.86
N GLN A 128 -3.90 3.20 -14.86
CA GLN A 128 -3.71 4.59 -15.31
C GLN A 128 -2.68 5.32 -14.44
N GLN A 129 -2.76 5.16 -13.12
CA GLN A 129 -1.86 5.81 -12.16
C GLN A 129 -0.44 5.24 -12.17
N LEU A 130 -0.29 3.91 -12.25
CA LEU A 130 1.01 3.24 -12.16
C LEU A 130 1.75 3.20 -13.50
N LEU A 131 1.03 2.92 -14.59
CA LEU A 131 1.61 2.73 -15.92
C LEU A 131 1.51 3.97 -16.81
N GLY A 132 0.79 5.01 -16.36
CA GLY A 132 0.59 6.24 -17.12
C GLY A 132 -0.38 6.10 -18.29
N LEU A 133 -1.24 5.08 -18.30
CA LEU A 133 -2.25 4.85 -19.33
C LEU A 133 -3.40 5.87 -19.18
N ARG A 134 -4.10 6.14 -20.29
CA ARG A 134 -5.28 7.04 -20.32
C ARG A 134 -6.47 6.28 -20.88
N TRP A 135 -7.36 5.87 -20.01
CA TRP A 135 -8.59 5.23 -20.45
C TRP A 135 -9.74 6.24 -20.50
N PRO A 136 -10.55 6.32 -21.59
CA PRO A 136 -10.59 5.40 -22.75
C PRO A 136 -9.68 5.78 -23.94
N ASP A 137 -8.85 6.82 -23.87
CA ASP A 137 -8.10 7.38 -24.99
C ASP A 137 -7.10 6.38 -25.63
N ASP A 138 -6.51 5.51 -24.80
CA ASP A 138 -5.54 4.50 -25.24
C ASP A 138 -6.20 3.19 -25.72
N ASN A 139 -7.54 3.15 -25.83
CA ASN A 139 -8.23 2.01 -26.40
C ASN A 139 -7.82 1.76 -27.85
N GLY A 140 -7.42 0.54 -28.16
CA GLY A 140 -6.93 0.18 -29.50
C GLY A 140 -5.46 0.52 -29.76
N GLN A 141 -4.75 1.14 -28.82
CA GLN A 141 -3.30 1.37 -28.91
C GLN A 141 -2.51 0.15 -28.46
N ASN A 142 -1.31 -0.02 -29.01
CA ASN A 142 -0.42 -1.07 -28.57
C ASN A 142 0.33 -0.66 -27.28
N ILE A 143 0.25 -1.48 -26.26
CA ILE A 143 0.88 -1.23 -24.95
C ILE A 143 2.40 -1.04 -25.04
N LEU A 144 3.06 -1.65 -26.02
CA LEU A 144 4.50 -1.48 -26.24
C LEU A 144 4.89 -0.08 -26.71
N ASN A 145 3.96 0.67 -27.29
CA ASN A 145 4.18 2.08 -27.67
C ASN A 145 4.12 3.02 -26.45
N LEU A 146 3.40 2.61 -25.41
CA LEU A 146 3.21 3.38 -24.19
C LEU A 146 4.24 2.98 -23.11
N LEU A 147 4.43 1.68 -22.88
CA LEU A 147 5.43 1.14 -21.97
C LEU A 147 6.70 0.76 -22.76
N ARG A 148 7.58 1.73 -22.97
CA ARG A 148 8.79 1.60 -23.80
C ARG A 148 9.98 1.02 -23.00
N TYR A 149 9.82 -0.16 -22.42
CA TYR A 149 10.86 -0.86 -21.70
C TYR A 149 11.31 -2.10 -22.50
N PRO A 150 12.61 -2.21 -22.85
CA PRO A 150 13.12 -3.36 -23.63
C PRO A 150 12.80 -4.70 -23.01
N GLU A 151 12.91 -4.81 -21.67
CA GLU A 151 12.64 -6.01 -20.90
C GLU A 151 11.17 -6.43 -21.04
N PHE A 152 10.25 -5.45 -20.99
CA PHE A 152 8.82 -5.69 -21.16
C PHE A 152 8.49 -6.12 -22.60
N THR A 153 9.13 -5.48 -23.59
CA THR A 153 8.97 -5.85 -25.00
C THR A 153 9.43 -7.29 -25.25
N GLN A 154 10.58 -7.66 -24.68
CA GLN A 154 11.12 -9.03 -24.81
C GLN A 154 10.22 -10.05 -24.12
N TYR A 155 9.71 -9.72 -22.92
CA TYR A 155 8.82 -10.57 -22.15
C TYR A 155 7.53 -10.91 -22.90
N LEU A 156 6.88 -9.92 -23.52
CA LEU A 156 5.69 -10.14 -24.35
C LEU A 156 5.98 -10.93 -25.60
N LYS A 157 7.08 -10.63 -26.33
CA LYS A 157 7.45 -11.32 -27.58
C LYS A 157 7.83 -12.77 -27.37
N GLN A 158 8.51 -13.08 -26.27
CA GLN A 158 8.94 -14.45 -25.96
C GLN A 158 7.81 -15.29 -25.34
N GLN A 159 6.69 -14.69 -24.97
CA GLN A 159 5.56 -15.34 -24.28
C GLN A 159 6.01 -16.16 -23.04
N ALA A 160 7.10 -15.73 -22.38
CA ALA A 160 7.72 -16.42 -21.24
C ALA A 160 6.96 -16.13 -19.94
N PHE A 161 5.64 -16.31 -19.93
CA PHE A 161 4.74 -15.92 -18.85
C PHE A 161 4.81 -16.80 -17.59
N ALA A 162 5.65 -17.84 -17.59
CA ALA A 162 5.84 -18.71 -16.43
C ALA A 162 6.42 -17.99 -15.20
N LYS A 163 7.20 -16.93 -15.42
CA LYS A 163 7.77 -16.08 -14.34
C LYS A 163 7.30 -14.64 -14.49
N PRO A 164 7.08 -13.93 -13.39
CA PRO A 164 6.78 -12.50 -13.46
C PRO A 164 8.00 -11.72 -13.96
N LEU A 165 7.73 -10.62 -14.63
CA LEU A 165 8.74 -9.62 -14.99
C LEU A 165 8.86 -8.60 -13.87
N ASN A 166 10.08 -8.40 -13.35
CA ASN A 166 10.39 -7.29 -12.46
C ASN A 166 10.90 -6.12 -13.29
N LEU A 167 10.20 -5.01 -13.24
CA LEU A 167 10.49 -3.81 -14.02
C LEU A 167 10.69 -2.62 -13.09
N VAL A 168 11.74 -1.83 -13.33
CA VAL A 168 11.95 -0.57 -12.63
C VAL A 168 11.54 0.57 -13.57
N LEU A 169 10.54 1.32 -13.14
CA LEU A 169 10.07 2.49 -13.89
C LEU A 169 11.04 3.67 -13.76
N ASN A 170 10.99 4.60 -14.70
CA ASN A 170 11.83 5.81 -14.71
C ASN A 170 11.64 6.71 -13.46
N ASN A 171 10.50 6.58 -12.78
CA ASN A 171 10.21 7.28 -11.52
C ASN A 171 10.74 6.55 -10.27
N GLY A 172 11.52 5.47 -10.44
CA GLY A 172 12.10 4.68 -9.36
C GLY A 172 11.15 3.65 -8.72
N ARG A 173 9.93 3.46 -9.24
CA ARG A 173 9.02 2.43 -8.75
C ARG A 173 9.41 1.06 -9.29
N HIS A 174 9.32 0.05 -8.45
CA HIS A 174 9.53 -1.35 -8.80
C HIS A 174 8.17 -2.02 -9.03
N LEU A 175 7.95 -2.54 -10.24
CA LEU A 175 6.73 -3.26 -10.59
C LEU A 175 7.02 -4.74 -10.82
N GLU A 176 6.17 -5.61 -10.28
CA GLU A 176 6.08 -7.01 -10.68
C GLU A 176 4.92 -7.14 -11.68
N ILE A 177 5.24 -7.49 -12.93
CA ILE A 177 4.27 -7.64 -14.01
C ILE A 177 4.08 -9.12 -14.30
N ARG A 178 2.84 -9.58 -14.24
CA ARG A 178 2.40 -10.92 -14.65
C ARG A 178 1.47 -10.82 -15.83
N VAL A 179 1.73 -11.61 -16.84
CA VAL A 179 0.86 -11.74 -18.00
C VAL A 179 0.31 -13.16 -18.06
N MET A 180 -0.99 -13.29 -18.26
CA MET A 180 -1.69 -14.57 -18.30
C MET A 180 -2.67 -14.57 -19.47
N PRO A 181 -2.73 -15.64 -20.31
CA PRO A 181 -3.83 -15.81 -21.23
C PRO A 181 -5.12 -16.07 -20.43
N TYR A 182 -6.23 -15.41 -20.77
CA TYR A 182 -7.50 -15.58 -20.07
C TYR A 182 -8.67 -15.92 -21.00
N SER A 183 -8.53 -15.68 -22.31
CA SER A 183 -9.48 -16.04 -23.35
C SER A 183 -8.73 -16.30 -24.66
N GLU A 184 -9.43 -16.75 -25.70
CA GLU A 184 -8.85 -16.91 -27.03
C GLU A 184 -8.27 -15.56 -27.51
N GLN A 185 -6.96 -15.52 -27.80
CA GLN A 185 -6.21 -14.36 -28.29
C GLN A 185 -6.21 -13.14 -27.35
N GLN A 186 -6.46 -13.32 -26.05
CA GLN A 186 -6.49 -12.24 -25.08
C GLN A 186 -5.58 -12.51 -23.89
N LEU A 187 -4.89 -11.45 -23.46
CA LEU A 187 -3.97 -11.46 -22.31
C LEU A 187 -4.50 -10.56 -21.20
N LEU A 188 -4.42 -11.07 -19.98
CA LEU A 188 -4.60 -10.33 -18.74
C LEU A 188 -3.21 -9.97 -18.20
N MET A 189 -2.91 -8.70 -18.15
CA MET A 189 -1.71 -8.19 -17.49
C MET A 189 -2.08 -7.63 -16.12
N VAL A 190 -1.37 -8.08 -15.09
CA VAL A 190 -1.46 -7.58 -13.72
C VAL A 190 -0.11 -6.99 -13.34
N ALA A 191 -0.06 -5.72 -12.95
CA ALA A 191 1.14 -5.07 -12.47
C ALA A 191 0.95 -4.62 -11.01
N ARG A 192 1.82 -5.11 -10.14
CA ARG A 192 1.85 -4.82 -8.72
C ARG A 192 3.01 -3.89 -8.39
N ASP A 193 2.75 -2.83 -7.61
CA ASP A 193 3.82 -2.01 -7.05
C ASP A 193 4.47 -2.75 -5.86
N VAL A 194 5.72 -3.17 -6.05
CA VAL A 194 6.53 -3.88 -5.05
C VAL A 194 7.67 -3.00 -4.51
N THR A 195 7.58 -1.68 -4.71
CA THR A 195 8.64 -0.73 -4.33
C THR A 195 8.96 -0.81 -2.84
N GLN A 196 7.95 -0.80 -1.97
CA GLN A 196 8.16 -0.91 -0.53
C GLN A 196 8.83 -2.24 -0.14
N MET A 197 8.39 -3.34 -0.77
CA MET A 197 8.96 -4.66 -0.52
C MET A 197 10.44 -4.71 -0.91
N HIS A 198 10.79 -4.20 -2.10
CA HIS A 198 12.17 -4.09 -2.56
C HIS A 198 13.03 -3.20 -1.65
N GLN A 199 12.49 -2.09 -1.19
CA GLN A 199 13.19 -1.20 -0.24
C GLN A 199 13.45 -1.90 1.09
N LEU A 200 12.47 -2.61 1.65
CA LEU A 200 12.61 -3.38 2.88
C LEU A 200 13.63 -4.52 2.75
N GLU A 201 13.58 -5.27 1.65
CA GLU A 201 14.56 -6.32 1.37
C GLU A 201 15.97 -5.78 1.15
N GLY A 202 16.10 -4.63 0.47
CA GLY A 202 17.36 -3.93 0.29
C GLY A 202 17.94 -3.47 1.62
N ALA A 203 17.12 -2.83 2.46
CA ALA A 203 17.50 -2.40 3.80
C ALA A 203 17.94 -3.59 4.68
N ARG A 204 17.21 -4.71 4.60
CA ARG A 204 17.57 -5.94 5.33
C ARG A 204 18.89 -6.53 4.86
N ARG A 205 19.12 -6.63 3.54
CA ARG A 205 20.40 -7.12 2.98
C ARG A 205 21.58 -6.24 3.40
N ASN A 206 21.41 -4.92 3.30
CA ASN A 206 22.43 -3.96 3.70
C ASN A 206 22.73 -4.03 5.21
N PHE A 207 21.68 -4.24 6.02
CA PHE A 207 21.83 -4.46 7.46
C PHE A 207 22.75 -5.65 7.77
N PHE A 208 22.45 -6.84 7.22
CA PHE A 208 23.28 -8.04 7.46
C PHE A 208 24.72 -7.90 6.91
N ALA A 209 24.86 -7.26 5.74
CA ALA A 209 26.18 -6.98 5.19
C ALA A 209 27.00 -6.07 6.14
N ASN A 210 26.41 -5.00 6.64
CA ASN A 210 27.06 -4.06 7.56
C ASN A 210 27.40 -4.72 8.91
N VAL A 211 26.48 -5.52 9.50
CA VAL A 211 26.76 -6.30 10.71
C VAL A 211 27.99 -7.20 10.51
N SER A 212 28.02 -7.93 9.39
CA SER A 212 29.14 -8.83 9.07
C SER A 212 30.47 -8.06 8.96
N HIS A 213 30.44 -6.87 8.35
CA HIS A 213 31.64 -6.04 8.21
C HIS A 213 32.11 -5.45 9.54
N GLU A 214 31.17 -4.93 10.36
CA GLU A 214 31.50 -4.34 11.66
C GLU A 214 31.97 -5.40 12.70
N LEU A 215 31.57 -6.66 12.55
CA LEU A 215 32.09 -7.77 13.37
C LEU A 215 33.43 -8.33 12.84
N ARG A 216 33.63 -8.40 11.51
CA ARG A 216 34.83 -8.96 10.92
C ARG A 216 36.06 -8.15 11.26
N THR A 217 35.99 -6.83 11.21
CA THR A 217 37.14 -5.94 11.47
C THR A 217 37.78 -6.18 12.85
N PRO A 218 37.05 -6.09 13.99
CA PRO A 218 37.63 -6.36 15.30
C PRO A 218 38.11 -7.81 15.44
N LEU A 219 37.40 -8.77 14.84
CA LEU A 219 37.80 -10.18 14.88
C LEU A 219 39.15 -10.40 14.19
N THR A 220 39.39 -9.79 13.03
CA THR A 220 40.68 -9.86 12.33
C THR A 220 41.81 -9.26 13.18
N VAL A 221 41.55 -8.15 13.89
CA VAL A 221 42.54 -7.56 14.80
C VAL A 221 42.86 -8.49 15.97
N LEU A 222 41.82 -9.12 16.56
CA LEU A 222 42.02 -10.11 17.65
C LEU A 222 42.86 -11.32 17.17
N GLN A 223 42.52 -11.86 15.99
CA GLN A 223 43.26 -12.96 15.42
C GLN A 223 44.74 -12.64 15.17
N GLY A 224 45.03 -11.46 14.58
CA GLY A 224 46.37 -11.04 14.32
C GLY A 224 47.23 -10.90 15.59
N TYR A 225 46.65 -10.30 16.68
CA TYR A 225 47.37 -10.25 17.95
C TYR A 225 47.51 -11.61 18.62
N LEU A 226 46.58 -12.53 18.50
CA LEU A 226 46.69 -13.90 19.00
C LEU A 226 47.80 -14.65 18.28
N GLU A 227 47.89 -14.56 16.94
CA GLU A 227 48.99 -15.16 16.15
C GLU A 227 50.36 -14.62 16.58
N MET A 228 50.50 -13.28 16.71
CA MET A 228 51.74 -12.67 17.18
C MET A 228 52.12 -13.09 18.61
N MET A 229 51.15 -13.35 19.48
CA MET A 229 51.37 -13.87 20.82
C MET A 229 51.78 -15.33 20.85
N GLN A 230 51.28 -16.18 19.93
CA GLN A 230 51.64 -17.57 19.79
C GLN A 230 53.08 -17.75 19.27
N GLU A 231 53.52 -16.89 18.35
CA GLU A 231 54.86 -16.87 17.81
C GLU A 231 55.89 -16.28 18.79
N GLN A 232 55.49 -15.91 20.00
CA GLN A 232 56.33 -15.26 21.00
C GLN A 232 57.07 -14.00 20.52
N THR A 233 56.58 -13.35 19.46
CA THR A 233 57.15 -12.16 18.85
C THR A 233 56.94 -10.92 19.68
N LEU A 234 55.97 -10.97 20.63
CA LEU A 234 55.58 -9.84 21.49
C LEU A 234 56.18 -9.95 22.92
N ALA A 235 57.02 -8.98 23.30
CA ALA A 235 57.61 -8.90 24.64
C ALA A 235 57.31 -7.55 25.30
N GLY A 236 57.27 -7.53 26.65
CA GLY A 236 57.18 -6.33 27.47
C GLY A 236 55.98 -5.44 27.15
N ALA A 237 56.24 -4.15 26.97
CA ALA A 237 55.20 -3.13 26.72
C ALA A 237 54.34 -3.39 25.47
N THR A 238 54.85 -4.06 24.45
CA THR A 238 54.12 -4.40 23.23
C THR A 238 53.05 -5.45 23.52
N ARG A 239 53.30 -6.40 24.41
CA ARG A 239 52.33 -7.41 24.85
C ARG A 239 51.20 -6.79 25.66
N GLU A 240 51.52 -5.85 26.54
CA GLU A 240 50.49 -5.12 27.32
C GLU A 240 49.58 -4.28 26.39
N LYS A 241 50.16 -3.59 25.41
CA LYS A 241 49.42 -2.86 24.40
C LYS A 241 48.52 -3.76 23.58
N ALA A 242 49.01 -4.94 23.16
CA ALA A 242 48.22 -5.93 22.46
C ALA A 242 47.02 -6.39 23.29
N LEU A 243 47.22 -6.76 24.55
CA LEU A 243 46.15 -7.17 25.48
C LEU A 243 45.11 -6.05 25.71
N HIS A 244 45.58 -4.79 25.81
CA HIS A 244 44.70 -3.64 25.94
C HIS A 244 43.84 -3.48 24.69
N THR A 245 44.44 -3.50 23.49
CA THR A 245 43.70 -3.41 22.22
C THR A 245 42.72 -4.55 22.05
N MET A 246 43.10 -5.77 22.42
CA MET A 246 42.18 -6.93 22.36
C MET A 246 40.99 -6.76 23.28
N ARG A 247 41.16 -6.23 24.51
CA ARG A 247 40.07 -5.88 25.41
C ARG A 247 39.15 -4.84 24.82
N GLU A 248 39.69 -3.77 24.25
CA GLU A 248 38.91 -2.73 23.58
C GLU A 248 38.09 -3.30 22.45
N GLN A 249 38.66 -4.16 21.59
CA GLN A 249 37.94 -4.77 20.50
C GLN A 249 36.82 -5.73 20.97
N THR A 250 37.08 -6.49 22.05
CA THR A 250 36.07 -7.36 22.66
C THR A 250 34.90 -6.56 23.25
N SER A 251 35.19 -5.52 24.01
CA SER A 251 34.16 -4.63 24.59
C SER A 251 33.35 -3.92 23.50
N ARG A 252 34.00 -3.50 22.41
CA ARG A 252 33.32 -2.94 21.24
C ARG A 252 32.37 -3.93 20.58
N MET A 253 32.79 -5.19 20.40
CA MET A 253 31.93 -6.25 19.86
C MET A 253 30.75 -6.53 20.77
N GLU A 254 30.96 -6.60 22.09
CA GLU A 254 29.89 -6.78 23.09
C GLU A 254 28.86 -5.64 23.01
N GLY A 255 29.32 -4.40 22.94
CA GLY A 255 28.47 -3.21 22.76
C GLY A 255 27.66 -3.27 21.46
N LEU A 256 28.28 -3.68 20.35
CA LEU A 256 27.58 -3.85 19.07
C LEU A 256 26.49 -4.94 19.16
N VAL A 257 26.80 -6.10 19.74
CA VAL A 257 25.83 -7.20 19.92
C VAL A 257 24.66 -6.75 20.79
N LYS A 258 24.92 -6.05 21.91
CA LYS A 258 23.89 -5.48 22.79
C LYS A 258 22.96 -4.52 22.04
N GLN A 259 23.52 -3.63 21.21
CA GLN A 259 22.72 -2.70 20.41
C GLN A 259 21.88 -3.43 19.35
N LEU A 260 22.41 -4.49 18.71
CA LEU A 260 21.67 -5.32 17.77
C LEU A 260 20.50 -6.04 18.44
N LEU A 261 20.72 -6.61 19.63
CA LEU A 261 19.66 -7.27 20.40
C LEU A 261 18.59 -6.27 20.85
N THR A 262 18.98 -5.07 21.31
CA THR A 262 18.03 -4.01 21.68
C THR A 262 17.19 -3.60 20.47
N LEU A 263 17.81 -3.35 19.32
CA LEU A 263 17.11 -3.00 18.09
C LEU A 263 16.13 -4.12 17.66
N SER A 264 16.59 -5.37 17.69
CA SER A 264 15.75 -6.53 17.33
C SER A 264 14.55 -6.69 18.28
N LYS A 265 14.74 -6.46 19.59
CA LYS A 265 13.62 -6.50 20.55
C LYS A 265 12.60 -5.38 20.30
N ILE A 266 13.05 -4.14 20.04
CA ILE A 266 12.15 -3.02 19.76
C ILE A 266 11.38 -3.25 18.46
N GLU A 267 12.01 -3.79 17.42
CA GLU A 267 11.36 -4.09 16.15
C GLU A 267 10.38 -5.27 16.23
N ALA A 268 10.65 -6.23 17.10
CA ALA A 268 9.78 -7.40 17.32
C ALA A 268 8.62 -7.11 18.27
N SER A 269 8.71 -6.06 19.09
CA SER A 269 7.62 -5.66 19.99
C SER A 269 6.46 -5.10 19.16
N SER A 270 5.50 -5.97 18.85
CA SER A 270 4.16 -5.58 18.43
C SER A 270 3.54 -4.76 19.55
N ILE A 271 2.76 -3.72 19.20
CA ILE A 271 2.03 -2.78 20.06
C ILE A 271 1.89 -3.30 21.49
N GLN A 272 2.93 -3.11 22.31
CA GLN A 272 2.82 -3.34 23.76
C GLN A 272 1.97 -2.21 24.31
N VAL A 273 1.08 -2.56 25.20
CA VAL A 273 0.31 -1.57 25.95
C VAL A 273 1.31 -0.73 26.73
N LEU A 274 1.40 0.57 26.44
CA LEU A 274 2.30 1.51 27.11
C LEU A 274 1.63 1.96 28.41
N ASP A 275 1.59 1.08 29.41
CA ASP A 275 0.90 1.28 30.71
C ASP A 275 1.84 1.36 31.91
N GLU A 276 3.13 1.10 31.73
CA GLU A 276 4.13 1.22 32.77
C GLU A 276 4.49 2.68 33.03
N ILE A 277 4.46 3.11 34.29
CA ILE A 277 4.85 4.48 34.68
C ILE A 277 6.37 4.58 34.73
N ILE A 278 6.92 5.42 33.88
CA ILE A 278 8.36 5.71 33.79
C ILE A 278 8.68 6.99 34.54
N ASP A 279 9.64 6.91 35.46
CA ASP A 279 10.23 8.06 36.15
C ASP A 279 11.44 8.60 35.34
N VAL A 280 11.13 9.39 34.28
CA VAL A 280 12.15 9.99 33.42
C VAL A 280 13.13 10.88 34.21
N PRO A 281 12.72 11.69 35.20
CA PRO A 281 13.64 12.45 36.06
C PRO A 281 14.66 11.57 36.80
N MET A 282 14.23 10.42 37.32
CA MET A 282 15.16 9.48 37.99
C MET A 282 16.14 8.87 36.99
N MET A 283 15.65 8.50 35.81
CA MET A 283 16.47 8.00 34.72
C MET A 283 17.53 9.02 34.28
N LEU A 284 17.15 10.27 34.14
CA LEU A 284 18.06 11.35 33.74
C LEU A 284 19.19 11.59 34.78
N ARG A 285 18.93 11.43 36.08
CA ARG A 285 19.99 11.50 37.12
C ARG A 285 21.04 10.39 36.93
N VAL A 286 20.64 9.21 36.47
CA VAL A 286 21.58 8.13 36.16
C VAL A 286 22.41 8.47 34.93
N VAL A 287 21.71 8.87 33.84
CA VAL A 287 22.35 9.26 32.56
C VAL A 287 23.30 10.44 32.74
N GLU A 288 22.98 11.42 33.58
CA GLU A 288 23.85 12.55 33.95
C GLU A 288 25.18 12.07 34.51
N ARG A 289 25.15 11.17 35.51
CA ARG A 289 26.39 10.63 36.14
C ARG A 289 27.24 9.87 35.11
N GLU A 290 26.57 9.08 34.26
CA GLU A 290 27.24 8.31 33.21
C GLU A 290 27.85 9.25 32.15
N ALA A 291 27.14 10.31 31.74
CA ALA A 291 27.62 11.32 30.80
C ALA A 291 28.83 12.12 31.35
N LEU A 292 28.78 12.53 32.61
CA LEU A 292 29.90 13.20 33.27
C LEU A 292 31.15 12.30 33.33
N THR A 293 30.97 11.02 33.63
CA THR A 293 32.04 10.03 33.63
C THR A 293 32.63 9.83 32.24
N LEU A 294 31.76 9.68 31.22
CA LEU A 294 32.17 9.51 29.82
C LEU A 294 32.87 10.73 29.25
N SER A 295 32.40 11.92 29.60
CA SER A 295 33.01 13.20 29.21
C SER A 295 34.42 13.42 29.73
N GLN A 296 34.77 12.84 30.87
CA GLN A 296 36.05 13.13 31.54
C GLN A 296 36.33 14.63 31.69
N GLN A 297 35.32 15.42 32.01
CA GLN A 297 35.35 16.88 32.14
C GLN A 297 35.72 17.64 30.84
N ARG A 298 35.58 17.02 29.69
CA ARG A 298 35.87 17.69 28.40
C ARG A 298 34.75 18.62 27.95
N GLN A 299 33.49 18.34 28.30
CA GLN A 299 32.32 19.15 28.01
C GLN A 299 31.68 19.68 29.29
N THR A 300 30.88 20.75 29.17
CA THR A 300 30.04 21.28 30.24
C THR A 300 28.61 20.87 30.03
N PHE A 301 27.90 20.54 31.11
CA PHE A 301 26.52 20.07 31.05
C PHE A 301 25.59 20.98 31.83
N GLU A 302 24.38 21.17 31.28
CA GLU A 302 23.27 21.81 31.95
C GLU A 302 22.03 20.93 31.81
N PHE A 303 21.37 20.61 32.93
CA PHE A 303 20.18 19.75 32.96
C PHE A 303 18.97 20.52 33.46
N HIS A 304 17.95 20.67 32.62
CA HIS A 304 16.66 21.27 32.93
C HIS A 304 15.59 20.20 33.01
N VAL A 305 15.32 19.69 34.19
CA VAL A 305 14.46 18.52 34.39
C VAL A 305 13.26 18.87 35.26
N ASP A 306 12.06 18.78 34.71
CA ASP A 306 10.83 18.83 35.50
C ASP A 306 10.67 17.52 36.28
N SER A 307 10.93 17.60 37.60
CA SER A 307 10.94 16.45 38.52
C SER A 307 9.55 15.83 38.71
N SER A 308 8.48 16.54 38.36
CA SER A 308 7.10 16.08 38.51
C SER A 308 6.58 15.30 37.28
N LEU A 309 7.26 15.40 36.16
CA LEU A 309 6.80 14.92 34.86
C LEU A 309 7.19 13.45 34.66
N LYS A 310 6.20 12.54 34.87
CA LYS A 310 6.30 11.09 34.61
C LYS A 310 5.45 10.73 33.40
N VAL A 311 5.80 9.67 32.70
CA VAL A 311 5.13 9.21 31.48
C VAL A 311 4.82 7.73 31.51
N LEU A 312 3.90 7.29 30.66
CA LEU A 312 3.59 5.89 30.38
C LEU A 312 4.42 5.39 29.22
N GLY A 313 4.98 4.19 29.30
CA GLY A 313 5.79 3.63 28.24
C GLY A 313 6.59 2.40 28.63
N SER A 314 7.69 2.14 27.91
CA SER A 314 8.66 1.09 28.23
C SER A 314 9.94 1.70 28.78
N ASP A 315 10.29 1.38 30.03
CA ASP A 315 11.50 1.89 30.70
C ASP A 315 12.77 1.56 29.91
N GLU A 316 12.90 0.31 29.40
CA GLU A 316 14.07 -0.13 28.63
C GLU A 316 14.25 0.70 27.34
N GLN A 317 13.14 0.94 26.62
CA GLN A 317 13.18 1.70 25.36
C GLN A 317 13.45 3.18 25.59
N MET A 318 12.81 3.80 26.60
CA MET A 318 13.01 5.20 26.93
C MET A 318 14.42 5.46 27.45
N ARG A 319 14.94 4.60 28.31
CA ARG A 319 16.34 4.65 28.77
C ARG A 319 17.31 4.55 27.59
N SER A 320 17.04 3.61 26.66
CA SER A 320 17.87 3.43 25.48
C SER A 320 17.84 4.67 24.58
N ALA A 321 16.67 5.29 24.37
CA ALA A 321 16.55 6.51 23.57
C ALA A 321 17.31 7.68 24.19
N ILE A 322 17.05 7.97 25.46
CA ILE A 322 17.66 9.08 26.19
C ILE A 322 19.19 8.93 26.27
N SER A 323 19.69 7.75 26.69
CA SER A 323 21.11 7.50 26.80
C SER A 323 21.84 7.61 25.45
N ASN A 324 21.26 7.06 24.36
CA ASN A 324 21.87 7.17 23.04
C ASN A 324 21.99 8.64 22.58
N LEU A 325 20.98 9.49 22.85
CA LEU A 325 21.05 10.92 22.48
C LEU A 325 22.10 11.66 23.26
N VAL A 326 22.14 11.46 24.60
CA VAL A 326 23.12 12.12 25.46
C VAL A 326 24.55 11.66 25.14
N TYR A 327 24.77 10.33 25.00
CA TYR A 327 26.11 9.82 24.67
C TYR A 327 26.54 10.19 23.25
N ASN A 328 25.59 10.36 22.32
CA ASN A 328 25.89 10.87 20.99
C ASN A 328 26.45 12.29 21.05
N ALA A 329 25.83 13.17 21.84
CA ALA A 329 26.34 14.53 22.08
C ALA A 329 27.77 14.50 22.69
N VAL A 330 28.01 13.66 23.71
CA VAL A 330 29.35 13.53 24.34
C VAL A 330 30.40 13.02 23.35
N ASN A 331 30.10 12.00 22.59
CA ASN A 331 31.07 11.33 21.72
C ASN A 331 31.38 12.08 20.43
N HIS A 332 30.47 12.94 19.97
CA HIS A 332 30.60 13.62 18.68
C HIS A 332 30.96 15.12 18.80
N THR A 333 31.00 15.67 20.01
CA THR A 333 31.41 17.06 20.23
C THR A 333 32.84 17.15 20.78
N PRO A 334 33.59 18.21 20.42
CA PRO A 334 34.94 18.44 20.94
C PRO A 334 34.95 18.87 22.41
N ALA A 335 36.11 18.93 23.01
CA ALA A 335 36.30 19.53 24.34
C ALA A 335 35.90 21.02 24.33
N GLY A 336 35.32 21.48 25.44
CA GLY A 336 34.79 22.84 25.57
C GLY A 336 33.37 23.05 25.07
N THR A 337 32.72 22.02 24.49
CA THR A 337 31.32 22.10 24.08
C THR A 337 30.40 22.17 25.30
N HIS A 338 29.34 22.97 25.17
CA HIS A 338 28.24 23.03 26.13
C HIS A 338 27.10 22.14 25.65
N ILE A 339 26.62 21.25 26.52
CA ILE A 339 25.54 20.30 26.22
C ILE A 339 24.40 20.59 27.20
N THR A 340 23.23 20.94 26.66
CA THR A 340 22.01 21.18 27.44
C THR A 340 21.06 20.00 27.24
N VAL A 341 20.61 19.40 28.34
CA VAL A 341 19.62 18.31 28.34
C VAL A 341 18.35 18.82 29.02
N SER A 342 17.22 18.76 28.33
CA SER A 342 15.95 19.26 28.85
C SER A 342 14.88 18.18 28.84
N TRP A 343 14.10 18.16 29.94
CA TRP A 343 12.87 17.37 30.06
C TRP A 343 11.79 18.25 30.66
N GLN A 344 10.82 18.64 29.85
CA GLN A 344 9.83 19.64 30.24
C GLN A 344 8.48 19.39 29.62
N ARG A 345 7.44 19.91 30.27
CA ARG A 345 6.10 19.91 29.69
C ARG A 345 5.99 21.00 28.64
N VAL A 346 5.46 20.66 27.49
CA VAL A 346 5.20 21.56 26.37
C VAL A 346 3.75 21.48 25.93
N GLU A 347 3.33 22.40 25.06
CA GLU A 347 2.03 22.29 24.41
C GLU A 347 1.96 21.01 23.58
N GLY A 348 1.03 20.11 23.92
CA GLY A 348 0.86 18.80 23.25
C GLY A 348 1.54 17.61 23.93
N GLY A 349 2.31 17.81 25.03
CA GLY A 349 2.89 16.67 25.73
C GLY A 349 4.14 16.94 26.58
N ALA A 350 5.06 15.97 26.60
CA ALA A 350 6.33 16.03 27.31
C ALA A 350 7.49 15.98 26.33
N GLU A 351 8.33 17.01 26.28
CA GLU A 351 9.49 17.08 25.40
C GLU A 351 10.76 16.68 26.12
N PHE A 352 11.54 15.79 25.47
CA PHE A 352 12.94 15.56 25.77
C PHE A 352 13.81 16.19 24.68
N SER A 353 14.85 16.92 25.05
CA SER A 353 15.80 17.43 24.08
C SER A 353 17.25 17.41 24.60
N VAL A 354 18.18 17.21 23.68
CA VAL A 354 19.61 17.35 23.87
C VAL A 354 20.12 18.32 22.82
N GLU A 355 20.75 19.40 23.28
CA GLU A 355 21.30 20.46 22.44
C GLU A 355 22.78 20.66 22.74
N ASP A 356 23.60 20.73 21.71
CA ASP A 356 25.03 21.02 21.80
C ASP A 356 25.39 22.23 20.93
N ASN A 357 26.41 22.99 21.36
CA ASN A 357 27.02 24.08 20.59
C ASN A 357 28.27 23.61 19.82
N GLY A 358 28.29 22.36 19.39
CA GLY A 358 29.39 21.72 18.66
C GLY A 358 29.47 22.09 17.17
N PRO A 359 30.12 21.25 16.37
CA PRO A 359 30.41 21.56 14.96
C PRO A 359 29.16 21.55 14.07
N GLY A 360 28.04 21.01 14.55
CA GLY A 360 26.83 20.82 13.74
C GLY A 360 26.98 19.78 12.63
N ILE A 361 25.89 19.57 11.87
CA ILE A 361 25.77 18.54 10.85
C ILE A 361 25.24 19.18 9.57
N ALA A 362 25.84 18.86 8.41
CA ALA A 362 25.39 19.36 7.12
C ALA A 362 23.99 18.80 6.76
N ALA A 363 23.16 19.62 6.14
CA ALA A 363 21.75 19.32 5.84
C ALA A 363 21.56 18.03 5.03
N GLU A 364 22.50 17.69 4.14
CA GLU A 364 22.48 16.48 3.31
C GLU A 364 22.55 15.18 4.13
N HIS A 365 23.11 15.23 5.35
CA HIS A 365 23.23 14.06 6.22
C HIS A 365 22.03 13.88 7.13
N ILE A 366 21.29 14.95 7.47
CA ILE A 366 20.19 14.91 8.46
C ILE A 366 19.14 13.84 8.15
N PRO A 367 18.61 13.69 6.92
CA PRO A 367 17.60 12.66 6.61
C PRO A 367 18.10 11.23 6.80
N ARG A 368 19.42 11.03 6.74
CA ARG A 368 20.06 9.72 6.78
C ARG A 368 20.61 9.33 8.15
N LEU A 369 20.68 10.25 9.09
CA LEU A 369 21.28 10.00 10.43
C LEU A 369 20.60 8.85 11.19
N THR A 370 19.32 8.61 10.93
CA THR A 370 18.54 7.52 11.54
C THR A 370 18.59 6.20 10.74
N GLU A 371 19.31 6.15 9.61
CA GLU A 371 19.56 4.90 8.89
C GLU A 371 20.54 4.03 9.69
N ARG A 372 20.33 2.71 9.68
CA ARG A 372 21.19 1.77 10.39
C ARG A 372 22.60 1.78 9.81
N PHE A 373 23.64 1.87 10.67
CA PHE A 373 25.05 1.95 10.31
C PHE A 373 25.46 3.20 9.53
N TYR A 374 24.57 4.19 9.40
CA TYR A 374 24.93 5.44 8.76
C TYR A 374 25.85 6.28 9.65
N ARG A 375 26.87 6.88 9.05
CA ARG A 375 27.90 7.70 9.72
C ARG A 375 28.33 8.79 8.76
N VAL A 376 28.39 10.04 9.24
CA VAL A 376 28.85 11.20 8.46
C VAL A 376 30.33 11.04 8.08
N ASP A 377 31.16 10.62 9.02
CA ASP A 377 32.61 10.39 8.82
C ASP A 377 32.98 8.98 9.32
N LYS A 378 33.30 8.09 8.38
CA LYS A 378 33.70 6.70 8.66
C LYS A 378 35.06 6.61 9.33
N ALA A 379 35.96 7.56 9.10
CA ALA A 379 37.33 7.51 9.63
C ALA A 379 37.40 7.97 11.12
N ARG A 380 36.79 9.12 11.43
CA ARG A 380 36.74 9.68 12.78
C ARG A 380 35.94 8.82 13.74
N SER A 381 34.84 8.28 13.27
CA SER A 381 33.92 7.45 14.08
C SER A 381 34.49 6.09 14.45
N ARG A 382 35.55 5.57 13.77
CA ARG A 382 36.25 4.33 14.20
C ARG A 382 37.01 4.56 15.50
N GLN A 383 37.53 5.77 15.74
CA GLN A 383 38.24 6.14 16.98
C GLN A 383 37.30 6.34 18.15
N THR A 384 36.06 6.84 17.91
CA THR A 384 35.04 7.08 18.95
C THR A 384 34.15 5.86 19.23
N GLY A 385 34.35 4.74 18.51
CA GLY A 385 33.64 3.48 18.78
C GLY A 385 32.16 3.42 18.38
N GLY A 386 31.63 4.43 17.69
CA GLY A 386 30.23 4.48 17.29
C GLY A 386 29.86 3.39 16.26
N SER A 387 28.81 2.62 16.51
CA SER A 387 28.29 1.58 15.60
C SER A 387 27.41 2.11 14.46
N GLY A 388 26.88 3.35 14.58
CA GLY A 388 25.86 3.88 13.69
C GLY A 388 24.45 3.26 13.90
N LEU A 389 24.23 2.58 15.03
CA LEU A 389 22.94 2.01 15.41
C LEU A 389 22.17 2.88 16.43
N GLY A 390 22.84 3.75 17.18
CA GLY A 390 22.24 4.50 18.28
C GLY A 390 21.02 5.33 17.86
N LEU A 391 21.14 6.15 16.80
CA LEU A 391 20.02 6.98 16.33
C LEU A 391 18.89 6.14 15.66
N ALA A 392 19.21 4.99 15.08
CA ALA A 392 18.19 4.05 14.61
C ALA A 392 17.39 3.46 15.79
N ILE A 393 18.08 3.10 16.90
CA ILE A 393 17.43 2.65 18.14
C ILE A 393 16.51 3.75 18.68
N VAL A 394 17.01 4.99 18.77
CA VAL A 394 16.20 6.15 19.22
C VAL A 394 14.94 6.29 18.37
N LYS A 395 15.08 6.30 17.04
CA LYS A 395 13.94 6.42 16.12
C LYS A 395 12.88 5.34 16.38
N HIS A 396 13.29 4.08 16.50
CA HIS A 396 12.34 2.98 16.74
C HIS A 396 11.69 3.06 18.12
N ALA A 397 12.46 3.37 19.18
CA ALA A 397 11.94 3.53 20.52
C ALA A 397 10.93 4.69 20.63
N VAL A 398 11.25 5.83 20.04
CA VAL A 398 10.41 7.03 20.04
C VAL A 398 9.14 6.80 19.20
N ASN A 399 9.24 6.15 18.03
CA ASN A 399 8.09 5.80 17.20
C ASN A 399 7.14 4.83 17.92
N HIS A 400 7.66 3.90 18.73
CA HIS A 400 6.83 2.98 19.52
C HIS A 400 6.02 3.73 20.61
N HIS A 401 6.48 4.92 21.03
CA HIS A 401 5.78 5.82 21.96
C HIS A 401 4.94 6.89 21.24
N ASP A 402 4.54 6.64 19.98
CA ASP A 402 3.75 7.57 19.15
C ASP A 402 4.35 8.97 19.00
N SER A 403 5.67 9.04 18.99
CA SER A 403 6.43 10.25 18.82
C SER A 403 7.41 10.14 17.65
N ARG A 404 8.07 11.23 17.31
CA ARG A 404 9.09 11.26 16.26
C ARG A 404 10.33 11.95 16.75
N LEU A 405 11.51 11.44 16.33
CA LEU A 405 12.77 12.12 16.56
C LEU A 405 12.89 13.29 15.58
N GLU A 406 13.08 14.49 16.13
CA GLU A 406 13.36 15.71 15.39
C GLU A 406 14.84 16.06 15.52
N ILE A 407 15.43 16.52 14.40
CA ILE A 407 16.85 16.84 14.32
C ILE A 407 16.98 18.23 13.69
N ALA A 408 17.45 19.20 14.45
CA ALA A 408 17.78 20.52 13.97
C ALA A 408 19.28 20.73 14.12
N SER A 409 19.98 21.03 13.02
CA SER A 409 21.42 21.26 13.06
C SER A 409 21.87 22.22 11.98
N GLU A 410 22.82 23.09 12.33
CA GLU A 410 23.49 23.97 11.39
C GLU A 410 25.01 23.86 11.59
N PRO A 411 25.80 23.70 10.53
CA PRO A 411 27.23 23.66 10.60
C PRO A 411 27.81 24.91 11.35
N GLY A 412 28.62 24.64 12.38
CA GLY A 412 29.24 25.68 13.21
C GLY A 412 28.36 26.28 14.31
N LYS A 413 27.07 25.88 14.42
CA LYS A 413 26.17 26.36 15.48
C LYS A 413 25.81 25.29 16.51
N GLY A 414 25.87 24.01 16.10
CA GLY A 414 25.56 22.88 16.96
C GLY A 414 24.39 22.04 16.45
N THR A 415 23.92 21.13 17.30
CA THR A 415 22.86 20.18 16.98
C THR A 415 21.88 20.06 18.14
N ARG A 416 20.57 20.03 17.81
CA ARG A 416 19.48 19.70 18.72
C ARG A 416 18.78 18.43 18.25
N PHE A 417 18.71 17.46 19.13
CA PHE A 417 17.88 16.28 18.99
C PHE A 417 16.72 16.38 19.97
N SER A 418 15.49 16.23 19.52
CA SER A 418 14.31 16.29 20.39
C SER A 418 13.23 15.30 19.97
N PHE A 419 12.37 14.93 20.93
CA PHE A 419 11.12 14.22 20.66
C PHE A 419 10.08 14.62 21.70
N THR A 420 8.80 14.65 21.28
CA THR A 420 7.67 15.03 22.15
C THR A 420 6.73 13.85 22.31
N LEU A 421 6.61 13.34 23.53
CA LEU A 421 5.63 12.32 23.88
C LEU A 421 4.24 12.96 23.98
N PRO A 422 3.20 12.37 23.39
CA PRO A 422 1.86 12.95 23.38
C PRO A 422 1.26 13.01 24.79
N GLU A 423 0.38 14.00 25.04
CA GLU A 423 -0.29 14.27 26.33
C GLU A 423 -0.93 13.02 26.95
N ARG A 424 -1.45 12.08 26.12
CA ARG A 424 -2.04 10.83 26.59
C ARG A 424 -1.07 9.88 27.30
N LEU A 425 0.23 10.03 27.05
CA LEU A 425 1.28 9.26 27.71
C LEU A 425 1.82 9.95 28.96
N ILE A 426 1.35 11.14 29.31
CA ILE A 426 1.72 11.78 30.59
C ILE A 426 0.97 11.05 31.70
N ALA A 427 1.71 10.51 32.66
CA ALA A 427 1.13 9.90 33.84
C ALA A 427 0.39 10.98 34.66
N LYS A 428 -0.90 10.75 34.91
CA LYS A 428 -1.67 11.65 35.81
C LYS A 428 -1.04 11.51 37.19
N SER A 429 -0.61 12.61 37.80
CA SER A 429 -0.18 12.63 39.17
C SER A 429 -1.33 12.07 40.03
N VAL A 430 -1.09 10.90 40.64
CA VAL A 430 -1.96 10.43 41.73
C VAL A 430 -1.75 11.45 42.84
N GLN A 431 -2.63 12.43 42.95
CA GLN A 431 -2.73 13.22 44.17
C GLN A 431 -3.06 12.20 45.27
N SER A 432 -2.04 11.92 46.12
CA SER A 432 -2.26 11.22 47.36
C SER A 432 -3.28 12.02 48.17
N ALA A 433 -4.45 11.43 48.32
CA ALA A 433 -5.49 11.90 49.21
C ALA A 433 -5.06 11.76 50.67
#